data_27d9fdfc66aeeef90951a157301bdfe0
#
_entry.id   27d9fdfc66aeeef90951a157301bdfe0
#
_cell.length_a   1.000
_cell.length_b   1.000
_cell.length_c   1.000
_cell.angle_alpha   90.00
_cell.angle_beta   90.00
_cell.angle_gamma   90.00
#
_symmetry.space_group_name_H-M   'P 1'
#
loop_
_entity.id
_entity.type
_entity.pdbx_description
1 polymer ?
#
loop_
_entity_poly.entity_id
_entity_poly.type
_entity_poly.pdbx_seq_one_letter_code
_entity_poly.pdbx_strand_id
1 'polypeptide(L)'
;MPIVIVEGDLLEAETEYIVQQNCCTAMRPHGLSQIIAARWPHIDPYSFKTRLTGNWSTIESRPVPGSIALYENECGPNVICAFAQYIHGKPGRYVDPAGTKIPDTAVARFQYFKQCLTVIAGLEPTSVGFPYRIGCGLAGGNWDDYFGAITEWSAAHPEIHVVIYKI
;
A
#
# COMPACT_ATOMS: atom_id res chain seq x y z
N MET A 1 21.09 -1.79 7.21
CA MET A 1 21.08 -3.22 6.81
C MET A 1 20.67 -3.36 5.35
N PRO A 2 21.26 -4.31 4.62
CA PRO A 2 20.81 -4.54 3.24
C PRO A 2 19.38 -5.11 3.22
N ILE A 3 18.67 -4.85 2.12
CA ILE A 3 17.37 -5.46 1.89
C ILE A 3 17.56 -6.96 1.65
N VAL A 4 16.71 -7.75 2.30
CA VAL A 4 16.68 -9.20 2.11
C VAL A 4 15.48 -9.55 1.24
N ILE A 5 15.70 -10.33 0.19
CA ILE A 5 14.62 -10.85 -0.64
C ILE A 5 14.47 -12.34 -0.30
N VAL A 6 13.28 -12.72 0.15
CA VAL A 6 13.00 -14.11 0.51
C VAL A 6 11.87 -14.67 -0.34
N GLU A 7 11.94 -15.95 -0.62
CA GLU A 7 10.83 -16.67 -1.22
C GLU A 7 9.89 -17.11 -0.11
N GLY A 8 8.66 -16.61 -0.13
CA GLY A 8 7.70 -16.92 0.92
C GLY A 8 6.45 -16.06 0.83
N ASP A 9 5.47 -16.43 1.64
CA ASP A 9 4.20 -15.74 1.72
C ASP A 9 4.31 -14.52 2.63
N LEU A 10 3.92 -13.35 2.10
CA LEU A 10 3.90 -12.11 2.87
C LEU A 10 3.03 -12.25 4.13
N LEU A 11 1.94 -13.01 4.07
CA LEU A 11 1.03 -13.17 5.20
C LEU A 11 1.62 -14.03 6.32
N GLU A 12 2.68 -14.78 6.04
CA GLU A 12 3.44 -15.55 7.03
C GLU A 12 4.71 -14.81 7.47
N ALA A 13 4.82 -13.52 7.16
CA ALA A 13 6.00 -12.72 7.49
C ALA A 13 6.25 -12.66 8.99
N GLU A 14 7.52 -12.68 9.36
CA GLU A 14 7.97 -12.53 10.75
C GLU A 14 8.35 -11.08 11.06
N THR A 15 8.20 -10.17 10.12
CA THR A 15 8.45 -8.74 10.32
C THR A 15 7.38 -8.14 11.23
N GLU A 16 7.72 -7.05 11.90
CA GLU A 16 6.76 -6.31 12.74
C GLU A 16 5.55 -5.86 11.94
N TYR A 17 5.81 -5.33 10.73
CA TYR A 17 4.78 -4.85 9.81
C TYR A 17 4.93 -5.49 8.44
N ILE A 18 3.80 -5.63 7.75
CA ILE A 18 3.78 -5.82 6.30
C ILE A 18 3.06 -4.64 5.68
N VAL A 19 3.37 -4.34 4.42
CA VAL A 19 2.79 -3.20 3.70
C VAL A 19 1.98 -3.70 2.51
N GLN A 20 0.80 -3.14 2.33
CA GLN A 20 0.04 -3.29 1.09
C GLN A 20 -0.24 -1.92 0.49
N GLN A 21 -0.30 -1.84 -0.84
CA GLN A 21 -0.72 -0.62 -1.51
C GLN A 21 -2.23 -0.64 -1.73
N ASN A 22 -2.88 0.46 -1.38
CA ASN A 22 -4.32 0.63 -1.50
C ASN A 22 -4.65 1.89 -2.29
N CYS A 23 -5.85 1.94 -2.89
CA CYS A 23 -6.36 3.15 -3.53
C CYS A 23 -7.34 3.88 -2.62
N CYS A 24 -7.58 5.15 -2.94
CA CYS A 24 -8.43 6.01 -2.13
C CYS A 24 -9.91 5.92 -2.51
N THR A 25 -10.23 5.64 -3.77
CA THR A 25 -11.60 5.79 -4.30
C THR A 25 -12.45 4.53 -4.26
N ALA A 26 -11.86 3.34 -4.22
CA ALA A 26 -12.60 2.08 -4.32
C ALA A 26 -13.40 1.76 -3.07
N MET A 27 -14.47 0.96 -3.24
CA MET A 27 -15.34 0.52 -2.16
C MET A 27 -14.99 -0.85 -1.62
N ARG A 28 -14.17 -1.62 -2.34
CA ARG A 28 -13.85 -3.00 -1.96
C ARG A 28 -12.41 -3.35 -2.30
N PRO A 29 -11.83 -4.33 -1.57
CA PRO A 29 -10.46 -4.74 -1.82
C PRO A 29 -10.32 -5.52 -3.13
N HIS A 30 -9.12 -5.46 -3.70
CA HIS A 30 -8.72 -6.20 -4.90
C HIS A 30 -7.32 -6.78 -4.71
N GLY A 31 -7.01 -7.88 -5.40
CA GLY A 31 -5.67 -8.46 -5.38
C GLY A 31 -5.21 -8.79 -3.97
N LEU A 32 -4.03 -8.31 -3.59
CA LEU A 32 -3.45 -8.59 -2.27
C LEU A 32 -4.35 -8.13 -1.13
N SER A 33 -5.00 -6.97 -1.25
CA SER A 33 -5.88 -6.48 -0.20
C SER A 33 -7.09 -7.38 0.01
N GLN A 34 -7.58 -8.02 -1.04
CA GLN A 34 -8.66 -9.01 -0.94
C GLN A 34 -8.19 -10.27 -0.21
N ILE A 35 -6.98 -10.72 -0.49
CA ILE A 35 -6.38 -11.89 0.19
C ILE A 35 -6.16 -11.58 1.67
N ILE A 36 -5.66 -10.40 2.00
CA ILE A 36 -5.46 -9.97 3.38
C ILE A 36 -6.79 -9.89 4.13
N ALA A 37 -7.81 -9.28 3.53
CA ALA A 37 -9.14 -9.18 4.14
C ALA A 37 -9.80 -10.54 4.33
N ALA A 38 -9.56 -11.49 3.42
CA ALA A 38 -10.05 -12.86 3.57
C ALA A 38 -9.38 -13.59 4.74
N ARG A 39 -8.07 -13.38 4.92
CA ARG A 39 -7.30 -13.98 6.02
C ARG A 39 -7.63 -13.32 7.36
N TRP A 40 -7.71 -11.99 7.39
CA TRP A 40 -7.96 -11.18 8.57
C TRP A 40 -9.07 -10.17 8.28
N PRO A 41 -10.36 -10.54 8.48
CA PRO A 41 -11.49 -9.69 8.07
C PRO A 41 -11.53 -8.29 8.68
N HIS A 42 -10.88 -8.09 9.84
CA HIS A 42 -10.78 -6.77 10.45
C HIS A 42 -9.79 -5.85 9.74
N ILE A 43 -8.98 -6.38 8.82
CA ILE A 43 -7.99 -5.61 8.07
C ILE A 43 -8.50 -5.37 6.66
N ASP A 44 -9.47 -4.46 6.56
CA ASP A 44 -10.08 -4.06 5.29
C ASP A 44 -10.25 -2.54 5.30
N PRO A 45 -9.33 -1.79 4.65
CA PRO A 45 -9.39 -0.34 4.64
C PRO A 45 -10.52 0.23 3.79
N TYR A 46 -11.27 -0.61 3.10
CA TYR A 46 -12.40 -0.20 2.28
C TYR A 46 -13.75 -0.35 3.00
N SER A 47 -13.82 -1.10 4.10
CA SER A 47 -15.08 -1.43 4.77
C SER A 47 -15.78 -0.23 5.43
N PHE A 48 -15.04 0.83 5.76
CA PHE A 48 -15.58 2.02 6.44
C PHE A 48 -16.06 3.11 5.48
N LYS A 49 -15.88 2.90 4.18
CA LYS A 49 -16.20 3.92 3.19
C LYS A 49 -17.70 3.97 2.91
N THR A 50 -18.19 5.18 2.58
CA THR A 50 -19.55 5.39 2.11
C THR A 50 -19.58 5.35 0.60
N ARG A 51 -20.52 4.60 0.03
CA ARG A 51 -20.66 4.45 -1.42
C ARG A 51 -21.23 5.74 -2.04
N LEU A 52 -20.59 6.18 -3.11
CA LEU A 52 -21.12 7.20 -4.00
C LEU A 52 -21.93 6.54 -5.13
N THR A 53 -21.27 5.71 -5.93
CA THR A 53 -21.86 4.94 -7.01
C THR A 53 -20.92 3.79 -7.40
N GLY A 54 -21.45 2.60 -7.70
CA GLY A 54 -20.63 1.46 -8.10
C GLY A 54 -19.47 1.19 -7.14
N ASN A 55 -18.26 1.15 -7.67
CA ASN A 55 -17.04 0.95 -6.89
C ASN A 55 -16.37 2.28 -6.49
N TRP A 56 -17.15 3.35 -6.37
CA TRP A 56 -16.65 4.67 -6.02
C TRP A 56 -17.20 5.10 -4.67
N SER A 57 -16.31 5.55 -3.80
CA SER A 57 -16.67 6.08 -2.49
C SER A 57 -16.93 7.59 -2.57
N THR A 58 -17.63 8.12 -1.55
CA THR A 58 -17.80 9.56 -1.40
C THR A 58 -16.47 10.24 -1.09
N ILE A 59 -16.31 11.49 -1.48
CA ILE A 59 -15.08 12.25 -1.23
C ILE A 59 -14.74 12.25 0.26
N GLU A 60 -15.72 12.45 1.12
CA GLU A 60 -15.50 12.56 2.57
C GLU A 60 -14.99 11.26 3.20
N SER A 61 -15.29 10.12 2.59
CA SER A 61 -14.85 8.82 3.11
C SER A 61 -13.53 8.33 2.53
N ARG A 62 -12.91 9.10 1.63
CA ARG A 62 -11.64 8.74 1.00
C ARG A 62 -10.45 9.11 1.86
N PRO A 63 -9.47 8.20 2.01
CA PRO A 63 -8.20 8.59 2.61
C PRO A 63 -7.43 9.57 1.71
N VAL A 64 -6.45 10.23 2.29
CA VAL A 64 -5.59 11.17 1.56
C VAL A 64 -4.47 10.37 0.87
N PRO A 65 -4.22 10.57 -0.44
CA PRO A 65 -3.12 9.89 -1.10
C PRO A 65 -1.77 10.29 -0.49
N GLY A 66 -0.89 9.32 -0.33
CA GLY A 66 0.38 9.49 0.38
C GLY A 66 0.31 9.22 1.88
N SER A 67 -0.89 9.01 2.42
CA SER A 67 -1.09 8.65 3.83
C SER A 67 -1.11 7.13 4.02
N ILE A 68 -1.07 6.70 5.28
CA ILE A 68 -1.15 5.28 5.65
C ILE A 68 -2.28 5.07 6.67
N ALA A 69 -2.76 3.83 6.73
CA ALA A 69 -3.59 3.34 7.82
C ALA A 69 -2.89 2.14 8.46
N LEU A 70 -3.01 2.00 9.77
CA LEU A 70 -2.31 0.99 10.55
C LEU A 70 -3.33 0.07 11.20
N TYR A 71 -3.15 -1.23 11.03
CA TYR A 71 -3.99 -2.25 11.65
C TYR A 71 -3.14 -3.18 12.50
N GLU A 72 -3.45 -3.24 13.79
CA GLU A 72 -2.86 -4.24 14.68
C GLU A 72 -3.43 -5.62 14.38
N ASN A 73 -2.59 -6.65 14.54
CA ASN A 73 -2.98 -8.01 14.21
C ASN A 73 -2.35 -8.99 15.21
N GLU A 74 -3.17 -9.55 16.09
CA GLU A 74 -2.71 -10.51 17.10
C GLU A 74 -2.35 -11.87 16.49
N CYS A 75 -2.84 -12.14 15.27
CA CYS A 75 -2.66 -13.44 14.60
C CYS A 75 -1.56 -13.42 13.53
N GLY A 76 -0.76 -12.36 13.47
CA GLY A 76 0.27 -12.23 12.45
C GLY A 76 0.95 -10.85 12.50
N PRO A 77 1.66 -10.45 11.44
CA PRO A 77 2.26 -9.13 11.38
C PRO A 77 1.20 -8.04 11.37
N ASN A 78 1.50 -6.90 11.97
CA ASN A 78 0.66 -5.71 11.82
C ASN A 78 0.68 -5.26 10.35
N VAL A 79 -0.41 -4.68 9.87
CA VAL A 79 -0.56 -4.32 8.46
C VAL A 79 -0.60 -2.82 8.28
N ILE A 80 0.26 -2.32 7.40
CA ILE A 80 0.26 -0.93 6.95
C ILE A 80 -0.43 -0.88 5.59
N CYS A 81 -1.50 -0.08 5.50
CA CYS A 81 -2.17 0.22 4.24
C CYS A 81 -1.60 1.52 3.69
N ALA A 82 -0.84 1.44 2.60
CA ALA A 82 -0.23 2.61 1.97
C ALA A 82 -1.14 3.10 0.84
N PHE A 83 -1.74 4.28 1.02
CA PHE A 83 -2.63 4.85 0.02
C PHE A 83 -1.80 5.58 -1.05
N ALA A 84 -1.10 4.78 -1.85
CA ALA A 84 -0.14 5.26 -2.84
C ALA A 84 -0.73 5.46 -4.23
N GLN A 85 -2.06 5.38 -4.36
CA GLN A 85 -2.80 5.73 -5.57
C GLN A 85 -4.16 6.28 -5.21
N TYR A 86 -4.66 7.22 -6.01
CA TYR A 86 -5.97 7.81 -5.72
C TYR A 86 -7.10 6.96 -6.29
N ILE A 87 -7.07 6.68 -7.59
CA ILE A 87 -8.11 5.91 -8.29
C ILE A 87 -7.64 4.47 -8.45
N HIS A 88 -8.58 3.52 -8.39
CA HIS A 88 -8.29 2.11 -8.61
C HIS A 88 -7.93 1.82 -10.07
N GLY A 89 -7.28 0.69 -10.31
CA GLY A 89 -6.83 0.29 -11.64
C GLY A 89 -5.58 1.01 -12.11
N LYS A 90 -5.28 0.90 -13.40
CA LYS A 90 -4.11 1.55 -14.00
C LYS A 90 -4.31 3.06 -14.10
N PRO A 91 -3.21 3.84 -14.10
CA PRO A 91 -3.31 5.29 -14.24
C PRO A 91 -4.10 5.68 -15.50
N GLY A 92 -5.08 6.58 -15.33
CA GLY A 92 -5.85 7.10 -16.46
C GLY A 92 -6.96 6.20 -16.98
N ARG A 93 -7.15 5.00 -16.40
CA ARG A 93 -8.18 4.08 -16.88
C ARG A 93 -9.60 4.55 -16.57
N TYR A 94 -9.82 5.18 -15.44
CA TYR A 94 -11.13 5.60 -14.98
C TYR A 94 -11.16 7.08 -14.70
N VAL A 95 -12.36 7.67 -14.79
CA VAL A 95 -12.64 9.07 -14.43
C VAL A 95 -13.49 9.07 -13.18
N ASP A 96 -13.08 9.86 -12.18
CA ASP A 96 -13.78 9.96 -10.91
C ASP A 96 -15.15 10.61 -11.10
N PRO A 97 -16.26 9.91 -10.83
CA PRO A 97 -17.60 10.49 -10.96
C PRO A 97 -17.87 11.63 -9.96
N ALA A 98 -17.09 11.74 -8.89
CA ALA A 98 -17.18 12.85 -7.96
C ALA A 98 -16.52 14.13 -8.49
N GLY A 99 -15.80 14.05 -9.62
CA GLY A 99 -15.21 15.20 -10.29
C GLY A 99 -13.95 15.74 -9.64
N THR A 100 -13.28 14.98 -8.78
CA THR A 100 -12.04 15.45 -8.16
C THR A 100 -10.92 15.58 -9.20
N LYS A 101 -9.98 16.48 -8.93
CA LYS A 101 -8.82 16.76 -9.78
C LYS A 101 -7.52 16.34 -9.10
N ILE A 102 -7.57 15.35 -8.22
CA ILE A 102 -6.39 14.83 -7.53
C ILE A 102 -5.49 14.12 -8.56
N PRO A 103 -4.20 14.48 -8.65
CA PRO A 103 -3.29 13.81 -9.58
C PRO A 103 -3.20 12.31 -9.31
N ASP A 104 -3.25 11.50 -10.37
CA ASP A 104 -3.21 10.04 -10.27
C ASP A 104 -2.47 9.41 -11.44
N THR A 105 -1.51 10.12 -12.01
CA THR A 105 -0.61 9.60 -13.04
C THR A 105 0.38 8.61 -12.44
N ALA A 106 1.10 7.86 -13.28
CA ALA A 106 2.17 6.97 -12.80
C ALA A 106 3.19 7.75 -11.95
N VAL A 107 3.54 8.96 -12.37
CA VAL A 107 4.47 9.83 -11.62
C VAL A 107 3.88 10.22 -10.27
N ALA A 108 2.61 10.64 -10.23
CA ALA A 108 1.94 11.02 -8.99
C ALA A 108 1.86 9.84 -8.01
N ARG A 109 1.50 8.66 -8.50
CA ARG A 109 1.42 7.44 -7.67
C ARG A 109 2.77 7.08 -7.07
N PHE A 110 3.84 7.21 -7.84
CA PHE A 110 5.18 6.98 -7.33
C PHE A 110 5.55 7.98 -6.24
N GLN A 111 5.19 9.25 -6.39
CA GLN A 111 5.39 10.25 -5.36
C GLN A 111 4.59 9.93 -4.08
N TYR A 112 3.34 9.49 -4.22
CA TYR A 112 2.54 9.05 -3.07
C TYR A 112 3.18 7.87 -2.36
N PHE A 113 3.74 6.93 -3.10
CA PHE A 113 4.45 5.79 -2.52
C PHE A 113 5.63 6.26 -1.67
N LYS A 114 6.44 7.19 -2.18
CA LYS A 114 7.57 7.74 -1.44
C LYS A 114 7.13 8.50 -0.20
N GLN A 115 6.00 9.22 -0.28
CA GLN A 115 5.42 9.88 0.89
C GLN A 115 5.00 8.85 1.95
N CYS A 116 4.39 7.74 1.53
CA CYS A 116 4.04 6.65 2.43
C CYS A 116 5.28 6.09 3.14
N LEU A 117 6.37 5.88 2.42
CA LEU A 117 7.63 5.41 3.02
C LEU A 117 8.12 6.37 4.11
N THR A 118 8.03 7.67 3.89
CA THR A 118 8.41 8.68 4.88
C THR A 118 7.55 8.55 6.14
N VAL A 119 6.24 8.38 5.98
CA VAL A 119 5.33 8.21 7.12
C VAL A 119 5.61 6.90 7.86
N ILE A 120 5.90 5.82 7.15
CA ILE A 120 6.25 4.52 7.75
C ILE A 120 7.51 4.65 8.62
N ALA A 121 8.53 5.37 8.15
CA ALA A 121 9.74 5.60 8.95
C ALA A 121 9.42 6.31 10.27
N GLY A 122 8.44 7.21 10.26
CA GLY A 122 7.98 7.91 11.46
C GLY A 122 7.36 7.01 12.53
N LEU A 123 6.95 5.79 12.16
CA LEU A 123 6.47 4.80 13.13
C LEU A 123 7.63 4.14 13.90
N GLU A 124 8.86 4.35 13.46
CA GLU A 124 10.07 3.73 14.04
C GLU A 124 9.96 2.20 14.08
N PRO A 125 9.60 1.53 12.97
CA PRO A 125 9.44 0.09 12.98
C PRO A 125 10.79 -0.62 13.15
N THR A 126 10.77 -1.81 13.73
CA THR A 126 11.98 -2.65 13.80
C THR A 126 12.19 -3.40 12.50
N SER A 127 11.11 -3.80 11.84
CA SER A 127 11.18 -4.53 10.58
C SER A 127 9.91 -4.31 9.75
N VAL A 128 10.08 -4.27 8.43
CA VAL A 128 8.98 -4.04 7.49
C VAL A 128 9.11 -5.01 6.32
N GLY A 129 8.03 -5.72 6.02
CA GLY A 129 7.94 -6.61 4.88
C GLY A 129 7.12 -5.97 3.75
N PHE A 130 7.65 -6.02 2.54
CA PHE A 130 6.96 -5.54 1.34
C PHE A 130 6.68 -6.71 0.41
N PRO A 131 5.53 -6.72 -0.28
CA PRO A 131 5.33 -7.70 -1.34
C PRO A 131 6.21 -7.38 -2.54
N TYR A 132 6.80 -8.42 -3.14
CA TYR A 132 7.51 -8.26 -4.41
C TYR A 132 6.60 -7.61 -5.44
N ARG A 133 7.10 -6.59 -6.15
CA ARG A 133 6.37 -5.81 -7.14
C ARG A 133 5.20 -4.99 -6.57
N ILE A 134 5.30 -4.55 -5.32
CA ILE A 134 4.32 -3.63 -4.76
C ILE A 134 4.09 -2.43 -5.70
N GLY A 135 2.83 -2.08 -5.93
CA GLY A 135 2.45 -0.97 -6.82
C GLY A 135 2.56 -1.28 -8.31
N CYS A 136 2.98 -2.48 -8.71
CA CYS A 136 3.35 -2.82 -10.09
C CYS A 136 2.41 -3.82 -10.77
N GLY A 137 1.42 -4.35 -10.05
CA GLY A 137 0.41 -5.23 -10.62
C GLY A 137 -0.72 -4.44 -11.28
N LEU A 138 -1.91 -4.49 -10.70
CA LEU A 138 -3.08 -3.75 -11.18
C LEU A 138 -2.83 -2.23 -11.24
N ALA A 139 -2.00 -1.71 -10.33
CA ALA A 139 -1.67 -0.29 -10.30
C ALA A 139 -0.76 0.18 -11.43
N GLY A 140 -0.06 -0.73 -12.12
CA GLY A 140 0.71 -0.44 -13.32
C GLY A 140 2.04 0.25 -13.12
N GLY A 141 2.60 0.25 -11.90
CA GLY A 141 3.90 0.85 -11.63
C GLY A 141 5.07 0.06 -12.22
N ASN A 142 6.24 0.69 -12.22
CA ASN A 142 7.50 0.09 -12.66
C ASN A 142 8.28 -0.40 -11.44
N TRP A 143 8.55 -1.71 -11.38
CA TRP A 143 9.21 -2.30 -10.21
C TRP A 143 10.61 -1.73 -9.96
N ASP A 144 11.38 -1.45 -11.00
CA ASP A 144 12.73 -0.88 -10.81
C ASP A 144 12.66 0.45 -10.07
N ASP A 145 11.67 1.29 -10.36
CA ASP A 145 11.46 2.55 -9.67
C ASP A 145 11.08 2.33 -8.22
N TYR A 146 10.11 1.46 -7.96
CA TYR A 146 9.61 1.19 -6.61
C TYR A 146 10.67 0.49 -5.76
N PHE A 147 11.38 -0.48 -6.33
CA PHE A 147 12.48 -1.14 -5.65
C PHE A 147 13.62 -0.16 -5.34
N GLY A 148 13.92 0.73 -6.29
CA GLY A 148 14.91 1.79 -6.08
C GLY A 148 14.53 2.71 -4.91
N ALA A 149 13.25 3.10 -4.82
CA ALA A 149 12.76 3.92 -3.73
C ALA A 149 12.87 3.20 -2.37
N ILE A 150 12.52 1.91 -2.33
CA ILE A 150 12.64 1.10 -1.11
C ILE A 150 14.13 0.97 -0.72
N THR A 151 15.01 0.78 -1.70
CA THR A 151 16.45 0.67 -1.47
C THR A 151 17.03 1.94 -0.87
N GLU A 152 16.68 3.09 -1.43
CA GLU A 152 17.12 4.40 -0.91
C GLU A 152 16.56 4.62 0.51
N TRP A 153 15.30 4.30 0.71
CA TRP A 153 14.65 4.44 2.01
C TRP A 153 15.31 3.55 3.06
N SER A 154 15.59 2.29 2.70
CA SER A 154 16.28 1.36 3.58
C SER A 154 17.68 1.85 3.95
N ALA A 155 18.42 2.39 2.99
CA ALA A 155 19.76 2.96 3.24
C ALA A 155 19.71 4.17 4.17
N ALA A 156 18.66 4.99 4.06
CA ALA A 156 18.45 6.15 4.92
C ALA A 156 17.99 5.76 6.34
N HIS A 157 17.47 4.55 6.53
CA HIS A 157 16.96 4.04 7.81
C HIS A 157 17.59 2.68 8.14
N PRO A 158 18.92 2.65 8.42
CA PRO A 158 19.64 1.37 8.62
C PRO A 158 19.17 0.59 9.84
N GLU A 159 18.45 1.23 10.75
CA GLU A 159 17.85 0.59 11.93
C GLU A 159 16.64 -0.28 11.61
N ILE A 160 16.04 -0.10 10.42
CA ILE A 160 14.87 -0.86 9.99
C ILE A 160 15.32 -2.07 9.17
N HIS A 161 14.92 -3.26 9.60
CA HIS A 161 15.13 -4.47 8.81
C HIS A 161 14.06 -4.57 7.72
N VAL A 162 14.50 -4.54 6.46
CA VAL A 162 13.59 -4.52 5.30
C VAL A 162 13.64 -5.86 4.56
N VAL A 163 12.50 -6.48 4.36
CA VAL A 163 12.36 -7.78 3.69
C VAL A 163 11.36 -7.66 2.54
N ILE A 164 11.73 -8.17 1.37
CA ILE A 164 10.83 -8.30 0.22
C ILE A 164 10.39 -9.77 0.13
N TYR A 165 9.10 -10.02 0.16
CA TYR A 165 8.52 -11.36 0.07
C TYR A 165 8.07 -11.64 -1.35
N LYS A 166 8.65 -12.68 -1.94
CA LYS A 166 8.37 -13.11 -3.31
C LYS A 166 7.82 -14.53 -3.29
N ILE A 167 6.63 -14.70 -3.81
CA ILE A 167 6.01 -16.00 -4.01
C ILE A 167 6.31 -16.52 -5.41
#